data_e1792f062b37d45d6146a0fa3472dbcf
#
_entry.id   e1792f062b37d45d6146a0fa3472dbcf
#
_cell.length_a   1.000
_cell.length_b   1.000
_cell.length_c   1.000
_cell.angle_alpha   90.00
_cell.angle_beta   90.00
_cell.angle_gamma   90.00
#
_symmetry.space_group_name_H-M   'P 1'
#
loop_
_entity.id
_entity.type
_entity.pdbx_description
1 polymer ?
#
loop_
_entity_poly.entity_id
_entity_poly.type
_entity_poly.pdbx_seq_one_letter_code
_entity_poly.pdbx_strand_id
1 'polypeptide(L)'
;MSRFFDIVSKPARDMGTMNARSTTPAALERRSRLIKLDSNENPFGPSARAVDAMRGMLNAANFYPDDDCSQLRQKLATHHELPPEQVLVTAGSTALLSLLCQTLLAPGLNAVTSERSFIVYSMAVQAAGAHLIEAPMRDDRVDLDAILAAIDSNTRIVFLANPNNPTGTVVEAAAVDRFLAQVPGHVVVVLDEAYYEFALHFASLRKIKYSNSLDYLRQGASVVVLRTFSKAHGLAGLRVGYGLGPAELLGYRAHAQHIFRVVRRASCRFGGYRRP
;
A
#
# COMPACT_ATOMS: atom_id res chain seq x y z
N MET A 1 -29.34 -18.48 8.61
CA MET A 1 -28.12 -17.79 9.15
C MET A 1 -27.04 -18.83 9.42
N SER A 2 -25.76 -18.53 9.20
CA SER A 2 -24.66 -19.45 9.54
C SER A 2 -24.63 -19.66 11.07
N ARG A 3 -24.38 -20.92 11.53
CA ARG A 3 -24.19 -21.23 12.96
C ARG A 3 -23.05 -20.46 13.64
N PHE A 4 -22.18 -19.83 12.84
CA PHE A 4 -21.05 -19.04 13.30
C PHE A 4 -21.33 -17.55 13.38
N PHE A 5 -22.53 -17.10 12.96
CA PHE A 5 -22.86 -15.68 12.85
C PHE A 5 -22.64 -14.91 14.16
N ASP A 6 -23.03 -15.51 15.29
CA ASP A 6 -22.95 -14.83 16.60
C ASP A 6 -21.53 -14.81 17.21
N ILE A 7 -20.63 -15.70 16.76
CA ILE A 7 -19.26 -15.75 17.25
C ILE A 7 -18.26 -15.01 16.35
N VAL A 8 -18.69 -14.61 15.14
CA VAL A 8 -17.88 -13.77 14.24
C VAL A 8 -17.93 -12.31 14.73
N SER A 9 -16.82 -11.62 14.74
CA SER A 9 -16.75 -10.21 15.14
C SER A 9 -17.66 -9.32 14.28
N LYS A 10 -18.19 -8.23 14.86
CA LYS A 10 -19.05 -7.31 14.12
C LYS A 10 -18.40 -6.79 12.82
N PRO A 11 -17.14 -6.29 12.80
CA PRO A 11 -16.49 -5.87 11.56
C PRO A 11 -16.47 -6.98 10.48
N ALA A 12 -16.16 -8.21 10.86
CA ALA A 12 -16.15 -9.33 9.91
C ALA A 12 -17.55 -9.68 9.38
N ARG A 13 -18.60 -9.54 10.22
CA ARG A 13 -20.00 -9.71 9.77
C ARG A 13 -20.42 -8.63 8.79
N ASP A 14 -20.04 -7.38 9.07
CA ASP A 14 -20.40 -6.22 8.22
C ASP A 14 -19.71 -6.31 6.84
N MET A 15 -18.50 -6.87 6.77
CA MET A 15 -17.82 -7.19 5.50
C MET A 15 -18.47 -8.33 4.71
N GLY A 16 -19.28 -9.14 5.35
CA GLY A 16 -19.94 -10.29 4.75
C GLY A 16 -19.01 -11.46 4.41
N THR A 17 -19.58 -12.50 3.82
CA THR A 17 -18.83 -13.67 3.38
C THR A 17 -18.35 -13.49 1.94
N MET A 18 -17.08 -13.76 1.67
CA MET A 18 -16.59 -13.84 0.29
C MET A 18 -17.23 -15.04 -0.41
N ASN A 19 -17.95 -14.81 -1.50
CA ASN A 19 -18.38 -15.88 -2.39
C ASN A 19 -17.14 -16.49 -3.04
N ALA A 20 -16.91 -17.77 -2.79
CA ALA A 20 -15.85 -18.51 -3.48
C ALA A 20 -16.08 -18.44 -4.99
N ARG A 21 -15.06 -18.04 -5.74
CA ARG A 21 -15.12 -18.08 -7.21
C ARG A 21 -15.32 -19.54 -7.63
N SER A 22 -16.25 -19.79 -8.55
CA SER A 22 -16.47 -21.14 -9.07
C SER A 22 -15.18 -21.75 -9.61
N THR A 23 -14.86 -22.96 -9.15
CA THR A 23 -13.71 -23.78 -9.57
C THR A 23 -14.10 -24.94 -10.47
N THR A 24 -15.32 -24.95 -11.01
CA THR A 24 -15.73 -25.98 -11.98
C THR A 24 -14.80 -25.98 -13.20
N PRO A 25 -14.56 -27.14 -13.84
CA PRO A 25 -13.72 -27.22 -15.04
C PRO A 25 -14.11 -26.20 -16.13
N ALA A 26 -15.41 -26.03 -16.37
CA ALA A 26 -15.94 -25.07 -17.35
C ALA A 26 -15.62 -23.59 -16.94
N ALA A 27 -15.68 -23.26 -15.64
CA ALA A 27 -15.34 -21.92 -15.15
C ALA A 27 -13.82 -21.66 -15.25
N LEU A 28 -13.00 -22.67 -15.01
CA LEU A 28 -11.55 -22.58 -15.16
C LEU A 28 -11.14 -22.42 -16.62
N GLU A 29 -11.74 -23.20 -17.53
CA GLU A 29 -11.52 -23.09 -18.96
C GLU A 29 -11.94 -21.72 -19.50
N ARG A 30 -13.11 -21.21 -19.10
CA ARG A 30 -13.55 -19.86 -19.47
C ARG A 30 -12.55 -18.81 -19.00
N ARG A 31 -12.00 -18.93 -17.79
CA ARG A 31 -11.01 -18.00 -17.26
C ARG A 31 -9.71 -18.03 -18.02
N SER A 32 -9.25 -19.19 -18.46
CA SER A 32 -8.00 -19.32 -19.24
C SER A 32 -8.05 -18.61 -20.59
N ARG A 33 -9.25 -18.35 -21.12
CA ARG A 33 -9.48 -17.64 -22.39
C ARG A 33 -9.63 -16.11 -22.21
N LEU A 34 -9.72 -15.62 -20.97
CA LEU A 34 -9.89 -14.19 -20.69
C LEU A 34 -8.55 -13.48 -20.64
N ILE A 35 -8.47 -12.32 -21.26
CA ILE A 35 -7.38 -11.36 -21.05
C ILE A 35 -7.67 -10.66 -19.71
N LYS A 36 -6.78 -10.88 -18.74
CA LYS A 36 -6.91 -10.30 -17.39
C LYS A 36 -6.40 -8.87 -17.37
N LEU A 37 -7.30 -7.90 -17.15
CA LEU A 37 -6.99 -6.47 -17.08
C LEU A 37 -7.42 -5.83 -15.76
N ASP A 38 -7.89 -6.62 -14.79
CA ASP A 38 -8.54 -6.16 -13.56
C ASP A 38 -7.58 -5.88 -12.39
N SER A 39 -6.30 -6.10 -12.53
CA SER A 39 -5.34 -6.05 -11.43
C SER A 39 -4.11 -5.17 -11.72
N ASN A 40 -4.07 -4.52 -12.88
CA ASN A 40 -2.95 -3.64 -13.30
C ASN A 40 -1.58 -4.35 -13.17
N GLU A 41 -1.52 -5.62 -13.57
CA GLU A 41 -0.28 -6.39 -13.59
C GLU A 41 0.62 -5.91 -14.74
N ASN A 42 1.94 -6.02 -14.57
CA ASN A 42 2.88 -5.68 -15.61
C ASN A 42 2.95 -6.82 -16.65
N PRO A 43 2.50 -6.61 -17.90
CA PRO A 43 2.48 -7.66 -18.92
C PRO A 43 3.87 -8.08 -19.41
N PHE A 44 4.90 -7.25 -19.17
CA PHE A 44 6.29 -7.57 -19.55
C PHE A 44 6.98 -8.50 -18.54
N GLY A 45 6.35 -8.77 -17.40
CA GLY A 45 6.92 -9.60 -16.35
C GLY A 45 8.07 -8.97 -15.57
N PRO A 46 8.76 -9.75 -14.71
CA PRO A 46 9.92 -9.31 -13.96
C PRO A 46 11.19 -9.26 -14.82
N SER A 47 12.21 -8.52 -14.37
CA SER A 47 13.51 -8.52 -15.04
C SER A 47 14.18 -9.90 -14.96
N ALA A 48 15.03 -10.23 -15.95
CA ALA A 48 15.79 -11.48 -15.96
C ALA A 48 16.62 -11.68 -14.68
N ARG A 49 17.22 -10.61 -14.16
CA ARG A 49 17.97 -10.63 -12.88
C ARG A 49 17.08 -11.02 -11.69
N ALA A 50 15.84 -10.53 -11.64
CA ALA A 50 14.91 -10.91 -10.60
C ALA A 50 14.52 -12.39 -10.71
N VAL A 51 14.29 -12.89 -11.93
CA VAL A 51 14.01 -14.31 -12.20
C VAL A 51 15.16 -15.20 -11.74
N ASP A 52 16.40 -14.84 -12.08
CA ASP A 52 17.59 -15.64 -11.71
C ASP A 52 17.80 -15.63 -10.18
N ALA A 53 17.59 -14.49 -9.52
CA ALA A 53 17.64 -14.42 -8.07
C ALA A 53 16.57 -15.31 -7.41
N MET A 54 15.35 -15.35 -7.96
CA MET A 54 14.29 -16.25 -7.48
C MET A 54 14.69 -17.73 -7.62
N ARG A 55 15.23 -18.12 -8.77
CA ARG A 55 15.72 -19.50 -9.01
C ARG A 55 16.77 -19.91 -7.98
N GLY A 56 17.73 -19.03 -7.69
CA GLY A 56 18.76 -19.28 -6.67
C GLY A 56 18.22 -19.51 -5.26
N MET A 57 16.97 -19.11 -4.98
CA MET A 57 16.34 -19.25 -3.66
C MET A 57 15.54 -20.53 -3.48
N LEU A 58 15.25 -21.28 -4.53
CA LEU A 58 14.41 -22.49 -4.47
C LEU A 58 14.98 -23.54 -3.50
N ASN A 59 16.29 -23.75 -3.53
CA ASN A 59 16.98 -24.73 -2.67
C ASN A 59 16.98 -24.34 -1.17
N ALA A 60 16.61 -23.13 -0.84
CA ALA A 60 16.52 -22.66 0.54
C ALA A 60 15.06 -22.54 1.03
N ALA A 61 14.11 -23.15 0.28
CA ALA A 61 12.68 -23.05 0.59
C ALA A 61 12.26 -23.67 1.95
N ASN A 62 13.07 -24.52 2.53
CA ASN A 62 12.86 -25.17 3.85
C ASN A 62 13.26 -24.30 5.05
N PHE A 63 13.97 -23.19 4.86
CA PHE A 63 14.38 -22.31 5.98
C PHE A 63 13.46 -21.12 6.12
N TYR A 64 13.20 -20.65 7.32
CA TYR A 64 12.53 -19.38 7.54
C TYR A 64 13.36 -18.21 6.99
N PRO A 65 12.73 -17.17 6.42
CA PRO A 65 13.42 -15.96 6.02
C PRO A 65 13.85 -15.16 7.26
N ASP A 66 14.75 -14.22 7.04
CA ASP A 66 15.01 -13.13 7.99
C ASP A 66 13.71 -12.33 8.25
N ASP A 67 13.33 -12.29 9.52
CA ASP A 67 12.06 -11.71 9.98
C ASP A 67 11.94 -10.22 9.68
N ASP A 68 13.05 -9.50 9.78
CA ASP A 68 13.12 -8.05 9.57
C ASP A 68 13.36 -7.66 8.11
N CYS A 69 13.56 -8.64 7.23
CA CYS A 69 14.00 -8.41 5.86
C CYS A 69 15.21 -7.46 5.80
N SER A 70 16.17 -7.63 6.73
CA SER A 70 17.24 -6.66 7.04
C SER A 70 18.03 -6.26 5.81
N GLN A 71 18.37 -7.20 4.92
CA GLN A 71 19.09 -6.89 3.69
C GLN A 71 18.30 -6.00 2.72
N LEU A 72 17.02 -6.29 2.51
CA LEU A 72 16.17 -5.47 1.63
C LEU A 72 15.90 -4.11 2.28
N ARG A 73 15.61 -4.10 3.59
CA ARG A 73 15.41 -2.88 4.38
C ARG A 73 16.62 -1.96 4.29
N GLN A 74 17.83 -2.49 4.50
CA GLN A 74 19.06 -1.71 4.38
C GLN A 74 19.28 -1.14 2.96
N LYS A 75 18.99 -1.94 1.92
CA LYS A 75 19.12 -1.48 0.53
C LYS A 75 18.11 -0.39 0.17
N LEU A 76 16.87 -0.52 0.64
CA LEU A 76 15.84 0.52 0.48
C LEU A 76 16.21 1.78 1.24
N ALA A 77 16.70 1.66 2.46
CA ALA A 77 17.20 2.77 3.27
C ALA A 77 18.30 3.54 2.55
N THR A 78 19.33 2.83 2.07
CA THR A 78 20.41 3.43 1.26
C THR A 78 19.88 4.07 -0.03
N HIS A 79 18.96 3.39 -0.73
CA HIS A 79 18.40 3.89 -2.00
C HIS A 79 17.60 5.19 -1.83
N HIS A 80 16.87 5.31 -0.72
CA HIS A 80 16.03 6.47 -0.40
C HIS A 80 16.76 7.51 0.48
N GLU A 81 17.99 7.24 0.87
CA GLU A 81 18.79 8.11 1.76
C GLU A 81 18.02 8.37 3.08
N LEU A 82 17.48 7.30 3.66
CA LEU A 82 16.75 7.29 4.92
C LEU A 82 17.38 6.31 5.91
N PRO A 83 17.20 6.52 7.23
CA PRO A 83 17.58 5.53 8.24
C PRO A 83 16.79 4.21 8.04
N PRO A 84 17.41 3.03 8.29
CA PRO A 84 16.73 1.74 8.16
C PRO A 84 15.45 1.63 9.01
N GLU A 85 15.40 2.32 10.15
CA GLU A 85 14.26 2.36 11.07
C GLU A 85 13.03 3.05 10.45
N GLN A 86 13.23 3.87 9.44
CA GLN A 86 12.18 4.52 8.66
C GLN A 86 11.68 3.66 7.48
N VAL A 87 12.14 2.42 7.36
CA VAL A 87 11.76 1.50 6.28
C VAL A 87 11.12 0.25 6.86
N LEU A 88 9.92 -0.08 6.41
CA LEU A 88 9.20 -1.30 6.76
C LEU A 88 8.85 -2.10 5.51
N VAL A 89 9.40 -3.31 5.39
CA VAL A 89 9.08 -4.25 4.30
C VAL A 89 7.87 -5.11 4.69
N THR A 90 6.92 -5.25 3.76
CA THR A 90 5.65 -5.96 4.01
C THR A 90 5.28 -6.90 2.87
N ALA A 91 4.28 -7.78 3.11
CA ALA A 91 3.71 -8.67 2.09
C ALA A 91 2.82 -7.89 1.08
N GLY A 92 3.44 -6.98 0.32
CA GLY A 92 2.78 -5.99 -0.54
C GLY A 92 2.31 -4.76 0.27
N SER A 93 2.07 -3.65 -0.42
CA SER A 93 1.57 -2.41 0.21
C SER A 93 0.22 -2.62 0.91
N THR A 94 -0.62 -3.53 0.43
CA THR A 94 -1.90 -3.90 1.05
C THR A 94 -1.75 -4.37 2.50
N ALA A 95 -0.72 -5.17 2.80
CA ALA A 95 -0.47 -5.61 4.18
C ALA A 95 -0.12 -4.42 5.09
N LEU A 96 0.60 -3.45 4.57
CA LEU A 96 0.92 -2.24 5.32
C LEU A 96 -0.33 -1.38 5.57
N LEU A 97 -1.22 -1.23 4.60
CA LEU A 97 -2.52 -0.55 4.81
C LEU A 97 -3.30 -1.18 5.96
N SER A 98 -3.42 -2.51 5.96
CA SER A 98 -4.09 -3.23 7.05
C SER A 98 -3.42 -3.02 8.41
N LEU A 99 -2.10 -3.07 8.45
CA LEU A 99 -1.33 -2.79 9.67
C LEU A 99 -1.54 -1.35 10.15
N LEU A 100 -1.54 -0.35 9.26
CA LEU A 100 -1.82 1.05 9.58
C LEU A 100 -3.21 1.22 10.20
N CYS A 101 -4.22 0.62 9.61
CA CYS A 101 -5.58 0.65 10.16
C CYS A 101 -5.66 0.00 11.54
N GLN A 102 -5.11 -1.21 11.71
CA GLN A 102 -5.12 -1.92 12.99
C GLN A 102 -4.40 -1.18 14.14
N THR A 103 -3.44 -0.33 13.82
CA THR A 103 -2.68 0.41 14.83
C THR A 103 -3.30 1.75 15.18
N LEU A 104 -3.86 2.44 14.19
CA LEU A 104 -4.31 3.82 14.36
C LEU A 104 -5.83 3.95 14.49
N LEU A 105 -6.58 2.91 14.13
CA LEU A 105 -8.03 2.94 14.12
C LEU A 105 -8.64 2.00 15.14
N ALA A 106 -9.80 2.39 15.64
CA ALA A 106 -10.66 1.63 16.55
C ALA A 106 -12.13 2.05 16.32
N PRO A 107 -13.11 1.34 16.87
CA PRO A 107 -14.49 1.81 16.86
C PRO A 107 -14.63 3.25 17.40
N GLY A 108 -15.36 4.09 16.66
CA GLY A 108 -15.53 5.52 16.95
C GLY A 108 -14.51 6.43 16.29
N LEU A 109 -13.42 5.88 15.72
CA LEU A 109 -12.46 6.63 14.92
C LEU A 109 -12.78 6.50 13.42
N ASN A 110 -12.20 7.39 12.61
CA ASN A 110 -12.38 7.36 11.17
C ASN A 110 -11.09 7.59 10.39
N ALA A 111 -11.14 7.22 9.11
CA ALA A 111 -10.18 7.60 8.10
C ALA A 111 -10.88 8.35 6.96
N VAL A 112 -10.15 9.20 6.25
CA VAL A 112 -10.66 9.94 5.09
C VAL A 112 -9.90 9.52 3.84
N THR A 113 -10.60 9.41 2.72
CA THR A 113 -10.03 9.25 1.38
C THR A 113 -10.90 9.97 0.36
N SER A 114 -10.47 10.04 -0.90
CA SER A 114 -11.32 10.46 -1.99
C SER A 114 -12.27 9.34 -2.42
N GLU A 115 -13.50 9.66 -2.78
CA GLU A 115 -14.37 8.70 -3.47
C GLU A 115 -13.66 8.13 -4.71
N ARG A 116 -14.11 6.98 -5.20
CA ARG A 116 -13.49 6.31 -6.35
C ARG A 116 -11.96 6.19 -6.24
N SER A 117 -11.49 5.78 -5.06
CA SER A 117 -10.09 5.46 -4.79
C SER A 117 -9.90 3.96 -4.57
N PHE A 118 -8.75 3.53 -4.07
CA PHE A 118 -8.42 2.11 -3.98
C PHE A 118 -9.29 1.39 -2.96
N ILE A 119 -10.06 0.40 -3.42
CA ILE A 119 -11.06 -0.34 -2.63
C ILE A 119 -10.52 -0.93 -1.31
N VAL A 120 -9.24 -1.23 -1.24
CA VAL A 120 -8.62 -1.81 -0.04
C VAL A 120 -8.65 -0.85 1.15
N TYR A 121 -8.72 0.46 0.94
CA TYR A 121 -8.86 1.41 2.05
C TYR A 121 -10.14 1.12 2.84
N SER A 122 -11.28 1.00 2.15
CA SER A 122 -12.55 0.66 2.79
C SER A 122 -12.48 -0.67 3.53
N MET A 123 -11.94 -1.70 2.90
CA MET A 123 -11.79 -3.02 3.50
C MET A 123 -10.92 -2.99 4.77
N ALA A 124 -9.80 -2.29 4.73
CA ALA A 124 -8.86 -2.23 5.85
C ALA A 124 -9.43 -1.42 7.03
N VAL A 125 -10.13 -0.32 6.77
CA VAL A 125 -10.79 0.51 7.77
C VAL A 125 -11.95 -0.24 8.44
N GLN A 126 -12.79 -0.92 7.65
CA GLN A 126 -13.87 -1.76 8.17
C GLN A 126 -13.34 -2.90 9.03
N ALA A 127 -12.24 -3.55 8.61
CA ALA A 127 -11.61 -4.63 9.38
C ALA A 127 -11.08 -4.16 10.74
N ALA A 128 -10.71 -2.88 10.87
CA ALA A 128 -10.34 -2.25 12.14
C ALA A 128 -11.57 -1.81 12.98
N GLY A 129 -12.79 -1.97 12.46
CA GLY A 129 -14.03 -1.55 13.12
C GLY A 129 -14.28 -0.05 13.09
N ALA A 130 -13.54 0.70 12.26
CA ALA A 130 -13.66 2.14 12.11
C ALA A 130 -14.52 2.53 10.89
N HIS A 131 -14.73 3.82 10.71
CA HIS A 131 -15.52 4.38 9.61
C HIS A 131 -14.61 5.01 8.55
N LEU A 132 -14.92 4.80 7.25
CA LEU A 132 -14.27 5.51 6.16
C LEU A 132 -15.17 6.63 5.66
N ILE A 133 -14.63 7.84 5.60
CA ILE A 133 -15.26 9.01 4.99
C ILE A 133 -14.68 9.16 3.58
N GLU A 134 -15.55 9.16 2.58
CA GLU A 134 -15.17 9.35 1.18
C GLU A 134 -15.51 10.77 0.75
N ALA A 135 -14.48 11.62 0.61
CA ALA A 135 -14.62 12.99 0.15
C ALA A 135 -14.91 13.04 -1.37
N PRO A 136 -15.77 13.93 -1.84
CA PRO A 136 -16.12 14.03 -3.25
C PRO A 136 -14.91 14.37 -4.12
N MET A 137 -14.94 13.90 -5.37
CA MET A 137 -13.97 14.25 -6.40
C MET A 137 -14.45 15.49 -7.19
N ARG A 138 -13.51 16.16 -7.83
CA ARG A 138 -13.78 17.21 -8.81
C ARG A 138 -13.23 16.79 -10.18
N ASP A 139 -14.09 16.63 -11.17
CA ASP A 139 -13.71 16.19 -12.54
C ASP A 139 -12.85 14.92 -12.55
N ASP A 140 -13.27 13.88 -11.80
CA ASP A 140 -12.56 12.61 -11.60
C ASP A 140 -11.15 12.75 -11.00
N ARG A 141 -10.83 13.89 -10.41
CA ARG A 141 -9.58 14.17 -9.71
C ARG A 141 -9.80 14.25 -8.21
N VAL A 142 -8.80 13.88 -7.47
CA VAL A 142 -8.77 14.05 -6.01
C VAL A 142 -8.90 15.55 -5.71
N ASP A 143 -9.90 15.90 -4.89
CA ASP A 143 -10.09 17.24 -4.35
C ASP A 143 -9.51 17.30 -2.92
N LEU A 144 -8.34 17.90 -2.79
CA LEU A 144 -7.65 17.97 -1.49
C LEU A 144 -8.37 18.90 -0.51
N ASP A 145 -9.10 19.92 -0.99
CA ASP A 145 -9.89 20.80 -0.13
C ASP A 145 -11.09 20.05 0.45
N ALA A 146 -11.74 19.21 -0.37
CA ALA A 146 -12.81 18.34 0.11
C ALA A 146 -12.30 17.31 1.14
N ILE A 147 -11.11 16.75 0.95
CA ILE A 147 -10.47 15.87 1.93
C ILE A 147 -10.21 16.62 3.24
N LEU A 148 -9.64 17.84 3.18
CA LEU A 148 -9.40 18.67 4.37
C LEU A 148 -10.69 18.97 5.12
N ALA A 149 -11.75 19.34 4.42
CA ALA A 149 -13.05 19.63 5.00
C ALA A 149 -13.71 18.41 5.69
N ALA A 150 -13.35 17.20 5.28
CA ALA A 150 -13.85 15.97 5.85
C ALA A 150 -13.08 15.49 7.10
N ILE A 151 -11.94 16.08 7.42
CA ILE A 151 -11.16 15.77 8.63
C ILE A 151 -11.85 16.32 9.85
N ASP A 152 -12.05 15.46 10.86
CA ASP A 152 -12.59 15.84 12.17
C ASP A 152 -11.69 15.38 13.33
N SER A 153 -12.14 15.58 14.57
CA SER A 153 -11.40 15.17 15.78
C SER A 153 -11.21 13.66 15.94
N ASN A 154 -12.01 12.84 15.24
CA ASN A 154 -11.95 11.39 15.26
C ASN A 154 -11.09 10.83 14.11
N THR A 155 -10.70 11.67 13.15
CA THR A 155 -9.85 11.26 12.03
C THR A 155 -8.44 10.92 12.52
N ARG A 156 -7.91 9.78 12.06
CA ARG A 156 -6.53 9.34 12.37
C ARG A 156 -5.71 9.10 11.11
N ILE A 157 -6.36 8.80 10.00
CA ILE A 157 -5.68 8.49 8.74
C ILE A 157 -6.34 9.26 7.60
N VAL A 158 -5.53 9.83 6.72
CA VAL A 158 -5.94 10.22 5.37
C VAL A 158 -5.19 9.34 4.38
N PHE A 159 -5.93 8.65 3.49
CA PHE A 159 -5.34 7.94 2.37
C PHE A 159 -5.37 8.81 1.12
N LEU A 160 -4.20 9.06 0.56
CA LEU A 160 -4.02 9.78 -0.68
C LEU A 160 -3.29 8.91 -1.69
N ALA A 161 -4.04 8.25 -2.60
CA ALA A 161 -3.46 7.54 -3.72
C ALA A 161 -2.96 8.54 -4.78
N ASN A 162 -1.67 8.53 -5.07
CA ASN A 162 -1.09 9.42 -6.07
C ASN A 162 0.02 8.70 -6.86
N PRO A 163 -0.23 8.31 -8.12
CA PRO A 163 -1.48 8.42 -8.91
C PRO A 163 -2.67 7.68 -8.31
N ASN A 164 -3.88 8.23 -8.47
CA ASN A 164 -5.08 7.58 -7.99
C ASN A 164 -5.43 6.33 -8.83
N ASN A 165 -5.91 5.31 -8.17
CA ASN A 165 -6.48 4.11 -8.78
C ASN A 165 -7.97 4.02 -8.36
N PRO A 166 -8.96 4.04 -9.31
CA PRO A 166 -8.79 3.68 -10.73
C PRO A 166 -8.65 4.85 -11.71
N THR A 167 -8.78 6.13 -11.30
CA THR A 167 -8.91 7.25 -12.24
C THR A 167 -7.61 7.59 -12.99
N GLY A 168 -6.44 7.16 -12.48
CA GLY A 168 -5.14 7.44 -13.09
C GLY A 168 -4.69 8.90 -12.99
N THR A 169 -5.44 9.72 -12.26
CA THR A 169 -5.12 11.15 -12.10
C THR A 169 -4.00 11.36 -11.10
N VAL A 170 -3.26 12.45 -11.28
CA VAL A 170 -2.10 12.82 -10.47
C VAL A 170 -2.35 14.17 -9.81
N VAL A 171 -2.00 14.26 -8.54
CA VAL A 171 -1.89 15.50 -7.77
C VAL A 171 -0.44 15.94 -7.78
N GLU A 172 -0.18 17.21 -8.15
CA GLU A 172 1.16 17.77 -8.21
C GLU A 172 1.75 18.03 -6.81
N ALA A 173 3.07 17.96 -6.69
CA ALA A 173 3.77 18.13 -5.43
C ALA A 173 3.36 19.40 -4.68
N ALA A 174 3.28 20.55 -5.37
CA ALA A 174 2.90 21.82 -4.74
C ALA A 174 1.48 21.83 -4.15
N ALA A 175 0.56 21.03 -4.69
CA ALA A 175 -0.78 20.88 -4.10
C ALA A 175 -0.73 19.99 -2.86
N VAL A 176 0.07 18.93 -2.88
CA VAL A 176 0.31 18.08 -1.70
C VAL A 176 1.01 18.87 -0.60
N ASP A 177 2.00 19.72 -0.93
CA ASP A 177 2.68 20.60 0.04
C ASP A 177 1.67 21.48 0.79
N ARG A 178 0.77 22.18 0.06
CA ARG A 178 -0.27 23.02 0.65
C ARG A 178 -1.28 22.24 1.49
N PHE A 179 -1.62 21.05 1.06
CA PHE A 179 -2.50 20.15 1.80
C PHE A 179 -1.87 19.73 3.12
N LEU A 180 -0.65 19.20 3.11
CA LEU A 180 0.04 18.73 4.30
C LEU A 180 0.27 19.83 5.35
N ALA A 181 0.48 21.08 4.90
CA ALA A 181 0.61 22.23 5.79
C ALA A 181 -0.67 22.54 6.59
N GLN A 182 -1.82 22.01 6.18
CA GLN A 182 -3.12 22.26 6.81
C GLN A 182 -3.66 21.03 7.56
N VAL A 183 -3.07 19.85 7.34
CA VAL A 183 -3.51 18.61 8.03
C VAL A 183 -3.20 18.71 9.53
N PRO A 184 -4.18 18.45 10.41
CA PRO A 184 -3.95 18.48 11.86
C PRO A 184 -2.92 17.44 12.31
N GLY A 185 -2.10 17.78 13.32
CA GLY A 185 -1.00 16.93 13.79
C GLY A 185 -1.39 15.57 14.37
N HIS A 186 -2.68 15.35 14.67
CA HIS A 186 -3.21 14.05 15.13
C HIS A 186 -3.55 13.09 13.98
N VAL A 187 -3.37 13.51 12.73
CA VAL A 187 -3.68 12.73 11.52
C VAL A 187 -2.39 12.28 10.84
N VAL A 188 -2.34 11.00 10.47
CA VAL A 188 -1.28 10.44 9.63
C VAL A 188 -1.75 10.45 8.18
N VAL A 189 -0.98 11.05 7.29
CA VAL A 189 -1.26 11.00 5.85
C VAL A 189 -0.50 9.84 5.21
N VAL A 190 -1.24 8.93 4.61
CA VAL A 190 -0.70 7.79 3.87
C VAL A 190 -0.66 8.15 2.39
N LEU A 191 0.53 8.44 1.87
CA LEU A 191 0.78 8.67 0.45
C LEU A 191 0.97 7.32 -0.25
N ASP A 192 -0.07 6.84 -0.93
CA ASP A 192 0.01 5.58 -1.67
C ASP A 192 0.59 5.82 -3.06
N GLU A 193 1.89 5.58 -3.18
CA GLU A 193 2.68 5.72 -4.40
C GLU A 193 2.90 4.36 -5.09
N ALA A 194 1.89 3.48 -5.12
CA ALA A 194 1.99 2.17 -5.77
C ALA A 194 2.34 2.26 -7.27
N TYR A 195 2.10 3.39 -7.90
CA TYR A 195 2.40 3.67 -9.31
C TYR A 195 3.51 4.72 -9.49
N TYR A 196 4.40 4.85 -8.50
CA TYR A 196 5.46 5.87 -8.45
C TYR A 196 6.31 5.94 -9.71
N GLU A 197 6.79 4.80 -10.20
CA GLU A 197 7.68 4.73 -11.36
C GLU A 197 6.98 5.22 -12.64
N PHE A 198 5.70 4.86 -12.82
CA PHE A 198 4.89 5.37 -13.93
C PHE A 198 4.63 6.87 -13.81
N ALA A 199 4.34 7.34 -12.60
CA ALA A 199 4.11 8.75 -12.35
C ALA A 199 5.35 9.60 -12.65
N LEU A 200 6.55 9.15 -12.26
CA LEU A 200 7.80 9.82 -12.58
C LEU A 200 8.00 9.95 -14.10
N HIS A 201 7.73 8.88 -14.84
CA HIS A 201 7.86 8.90 -16.30
C HIS A 201 6.90 9.92 -16.92
N PHE A 202 5.61 9.87 -16.59
CA PHE A 202 4.62 10.80 -17.12
C PHE A 202 4.81 12.23 -16.66
N ALA A 203 5.26 12.45 -15.43
CA ALA A 203 5.58 13.78 -14.92
C ALA A 203 6.72 14.42 -15.71
N SER A 204 7.75 13.64 -16.03
CA SER A 204 8.87 14.07 -16.89
C SER A 204 8.37 14.53 -18.26
N LEU A 205 7.49 13.75 -18.90
CA LEU A 205 6.91 14.09 -20.21
C LEU A 205 6.06 15.37 -20.16
N ARG A 206 5.35 15.59 -19.04
CA ARG A 206 4.45 16.75 -18.84
C ARG A 206 5.14 17.94 -18.19
N LYS A 207 6.42 17.83 -17.84
CA LYS A 207 7.21 18.87 -17.14
C LYS A 207 6.56 19.34 -15.83
N ILE A 208 5.96 18.42 -15.06
CA ILE A 208 5.38 18.68 -13.75
C ILE A 208 6.23 18.03 -12.66
N LYS A 209 6.24 18.61 -11.45
CA LYS A 209 6.84 17.98 -10.27
C LYS A 209 5.80 17.07 -9.61
N TYR A 210 6.07 15.77 -9.59
CA TYR A 210 5.11 14.76 -9.13
C TYR A 210 5.06 14.63 -7.60
N SER A 211 6.18 14.45 -6.93
CA SER A 211 6.18 14.14 -5.50
C SER A 211 7.40 14.70 -4.78
N ASN A 212 7.19 15.15 -3.53
CA ASN A 212 8.19 15.50 -2.53
C ASN A 212 8.15 14.52 -1.34
N SER A 213 7.60 13.32 -1.51
CA SER A 213 7.26 12.43 -0.39
C SER A 213 8.43 12.11 0.54
N LEU A 214 9.65 11.98 0.03
CA LEU A 214 10.85 11.75 0.84
C LEU A 214 11.28 13.00 1.61
N ASP A 215 11.04 14.19 1.07
CA ASP A 215 11.37 15.45 1.76
C ASP A 215 10.46 15.65 2.97
N TYR A 216 9.17 15.26 2.89
CA TYR A 216 8.27 15.28 4.04
C TYR A 216 8.79 14.42 5.18
N LEU A 217 9.30 13.21 4.89
CA LEU A 217 9.87 12.32 5.89
C LEU A 217 11.14 12.90 6.55
N ARG A 218 12.00 13.52 5.74
CA ARG A 218 13.22 14.18 6.24
C ARG A 218 12.90 15.37 7.14
N GLN A 219 11.77 16.02 6.93
CA GLN A 219 11.25 17.13 7.73
C GLN A 219 10.46 16.68 8.96
N GLY A 220 10.30 15.37 9.17
CA GLY A 220 9.59 14.82 10.33
C GLY A 220 8.07 14.93 10.25
N ALA A 221 7.50 15.06 9.05
CA ALA A 221 6.05 15.09 8.87
C ALA A 221 5.39 13.75 9.25
N SER A 222 4.13 13.80 9.72
CA SER A 222 3.30 12.62 10.02
C SER A 222 2.80 11.94 8.75
N VAL A 223 3.73 11.52 7.89
CA VAL A 223 3.47 10.91 6.58
C VAL A 223 4.01 9.50 6.54
N VAL A 224 3.25 8.59 5.91
CA VAL A 224 3.73 7.25 5.54
C VAL A 224 3.61 7.09 4.04
N VAL A 225 4.72 6.83 3.36
CA VAL A 225 4.76 6.60 1.91
C VAL A 225 4.70 5.10 1.65
N LEU A 226 3.74 4.65 0.83
CA LEU A 226 3.62 3.26 0.41
C LEU A 226 4.19 3.08 -1.00
N ARG A 227 5.00 2.05 -1.19
CA ARG A 227 5.49 1.62 -2.51
C ARG A 227 5.42 0.10 -2.65
N THR A 228 5.42 -0.39 -3.88
CA THR A 228 5.26 -1.82 -4.15
C THR A 228 6.14 -2.27 -5.31
N PHE A 229 6.62 -3.51 -5.24
CA PHE A 229 7.25 -4.18 -6.37
C PHE A 229 6.25 -4.88 -7.30
N SER A 230 4.96 -4.81 -7.00
CA SER A 230 3.90 -5.50 -7.75
C SER A 230 3.62 -4.91 -9.13
N LYS A 231 3.91 -3.61 -9.36
CA LYS A 231 3.50 -2.87 -10.55
C LYS A 231 4.64 -2.75 -11.56
N ALA A 232 5.38 -1.67 -11.58
CA ALA A 232 6.45 -1.43 -12.54
C ALA A 232 7.52 -2.55 -12.58
N HIS A 233 7.80 -3.15 -11.43
CA HIS A 233 8.81 -4.20 -11.31
C HIS A 233 8.33 -5.61 -11.73
N GLY A 234 7.03 -5.80 -12.00
CA GLY A 234 6.49 -7.08 -12.46
C GLY A 234 6.53 -8.21 -11.42
N LEU A 235 6.57 -7.90 -10.11
CA LEU A 235 6.75 -8.88 -9.04
C LEU A 235 5.46 -9.07 -8.21
N ALA A 236 4.29 -8.90 -8.81
CA ALA A 236 3.00 -8.99 -8.10
C ALA A 236 2.83 -10.31 -7.35
N GLY A 237 3.28 -11.43 -7.93
CA GLY A 237 3.19 -12.77 -7.34
C GLY A 237 4.08 -12.97 -6.10
N LEU A 238 5.13 -12.19 -5.92
CA LEU A 238 6.02 -12.29 -4.76
C LEU A 238 5.49 -11.59 -3.51
N ARG A 239 4.45 -10.79 -3.64
CA ARG A 239 3.86 -10.06 -2.52
C ARG A 239 4.89 -9.23 -1.76
N VAL A 240 5.59 -8.34 -2.44
CA VAL A 240 6.58 -7.44 -1.82
C VAL A 240 6.14 -6.00 -1.98
N GLY A 241 6.10 -5.29 -0.87
CA GLY A 241 5.92 -3.85 -0.80
C GLY A 241 6.67 -3.31 0.41
N TYR A 242 6.68 -2.02 0.53
CA TYR A 242 7.33 -1.37 1.67
C TYR A 242 6.67 -0.02 1.97
N GLY A 243 6.86 0.41 3.21
CA GLY A 243 6.52 1.74 3.68
C GLY A 243 7.75 2.48 4.12
N LEU A 244 7.72 3.79 3.92
CA LEU A 244 8.68 4.75 4.43
C LEU A 244 7.92 5.69 5.37
N GLY A 245 8.41 5.92 6.58
CA GLY A 245 7.67 6.72 7.55
C GLY A 245 8.45 7.00 8.83
N PRO A 246 7.85 7.73 9.80
CA PRO A 246 8.47 7.96 11.09
C PRO A 246 8.84 6.64 11.78
N ALA A 247 10.09 6.52 12.24
CA ALA A 247 10.63 5.31 12.87
C ALA A 247 9.77 4.87 14.08
N GLU A 248 9.33 5.81 14.89
CA GLU A 248 8.47 5.56 16.05
C GLU A 248 7.15 4.89 15.62
N LEU A 249 6.47 5.45 14.61
CA LEU A 249 5.22 4.89 14.08
C LEU A 249 5.42 3.51 13.47
N LEU A 250 6.49 3.30 12.71
CA LEU A 250 6.79 2.01 12.10
C LEU A 250 7.25 0.97 13.13
N GLY A 251 7.83 1.37 14.23
CA GLY A 251 8.27 0.51 15.33
C GLY A 251 7.10 -0.26 16.00
N TYR A 252 5.97 0.40 16.24
CA TYR A 252 4.77 -0.28 16.77
C TYR A 252 4.28 -1.44 15.90
N ARG A 253 4.68 -1.49 14.62
CA ARG A 253 4.23 -2.45 13.61
C ARG A 253 5.12 -3.66 13.50
N ALA A 254 6.39 -3.56 13.81
CA ALA A 254 7.30 -4.69 13.78
C ALA A 254 6.78 -5.83 14.67
N HIS A 255 6.17 -5.51 15.80
CA HIS A 255 5.55 -6.48 16.71
C HIS A 255 4.30 -7.15 16.13
N ALA A 256 3.43 -6.41 15.41
CA ALA A 256 2.22 -6.97 14.79
C ALA A 256 2.54 -7.85 13.56
N GLN A 257 3.65 -7.62 12.87
CA GLN A 257 4.05 -8.43 11.70
C GLN A 257 4.42 -9.87 12.05
N HIS A 258 4.82 -10.18 13.27
CA HIS A 258 5.10 -11.55 13.69
C HIS A 258 3.89 -12.48 13.51
N ILE A 259 2.68 -11.95 13.42
CA ILE A 259 1.43 -12.72 13.30
C ILE A 259 1.06 -13.04 11.84
N PHE A 260 1.55 -12.29 10.84
CA PHE A 260 1.12 -12.38 9.42
C PHE A 260 2.17 -12.95 8.45
N ARG A 261 3.00 -13.88 8.88
CA ARG A 261 4.22 -14.34 8.20
C ARG A 261 4.04 -15.44 7.15
N VAL A 262 3.34 -15.25 6.06
CA VAL A 262 3.21 -16.36 5.10
C VAL A 262 4.03 -16.25 3.81
N VAL A 263 4.57 -15.11 3.37
CA VAL A 263 5.18 -15.00 2.02
C VAL A 263 6.45 -14.13 1.95
N ARG A 264 7.40 -14.27 2.88
CA ARG A 264 8.58 -13.36 2.90
C ARG A 264 9.84 -13.85 2.19
N ARG A 265 9.92 -15.11 1.73
CA ARG A 265 11.19 -15.70 1.31
C ARG A 265 11.81 -15.10 0.06
N ALA A 266 10.99 -14.80 -0.93
CA ALA A 266 11.50 -14.25 -2.17
C ALA A 266 11.98 -12.80 -2.02
N SER A 267 11.37 -12.03 -1.10
CA SER A 267 11.58 -10.59 -0.98
C SER A 267 12.86 -10.18 -0.24
N CYS A 268 13.25 -10.92 0.79
CA CYS A 268 14.34 -10.47 1.66
C CYS A 268 15.74 -10.65 1.06
N ARG A 269 15.90 -11.48 0.03
CA ARG A 269 17.19 -11.75 -0.63
C ARG A 269 17.36 -11.11 -2.01
N PHE A 270 16.35 -10.38 -2.52
CA PHE A 270 16.46 -9.68 -3.81
C PHE A 270 17.33 -8.43 -3.72
N GLY A 271 18.62 -8.62 -3.85
CA GLY A 271 19.63 -7.59 -3.79
C GLY A 271 19.99 -6.92 -5.11
N GLY A 272 19.09 -6.83 -6.07
CA GLY A 272 19.39 -6.39 -7.44
C GLY A 272 18.71 -5.11 -7.90
N TYR A 273 18.38 -4.16 -7.00
CA TYR A 273 17.92 -2.84 -7.45
C TYR A 273 19.15 -2.00 -7.87
N ARG A 274 19.37 -1.84 -9.15
CA ARG A 274 20.18 -0.75 -9.75
C ARG A 274 19.24 0.09 -10.62
N ARG A 275 19.41 1.40 -10.53
CA ARG A 275 18.71 2.39 -11.39
C ARG A 275 18.77 1.98 -12.85
N PRO A 276 17.73 2.28 -13.66
CA PRO A 276 17.85 2.29 -15.10
C PRO A 276 18.84 3.35 -15.56
#